data_664efa25edcd56647cd3ed6851b72243
#
_entry.id   664efa25edcd56647cd3ed6851b72243
#
_cell.length_a   1.000
_cell.length_b   1.000
_cell.length_c   1.000
_cell.angle_alpha   90.00
_cell.angle_beta   90.00
_cell.angle_gamma   90.00
#
_symmetry.space_group_name_H-M   'P 1'
#
loop_
_entity.id
_entity.type
_entity.pdbx_description
1 polymer ?
#
loop_
_entity_poly.entity_id
_entity_poly.type
_entity_poly.pdbx_seq_one_letter_code
_entity_poly.pdbx_strand_id
1 'polypeptide(L)'
;MAQNVLKLENITMQFGGVVAVKSLSLEVNKGEIVSLIGPNGAGKTTAFNVITGVYSPTNGAVYFNGKKIVENHPRGKMKKLYAGSEKGQYHGHLEPTPDKITKLGIARTFQNIRLWKSQSVFNNVLIAMHLRRTSNIFTATFRLNLKEEKKQRAEVERLLKILGLYEVKDEMCTSLPYGLQRRLEMDLVMDISDRIYVLNFGALIASGIPEEIQNNPEVISAYLGESEDSNA
;
A
#
# COMPACT_ATOMS: atom_id res chain seq x y z
N MET A 1 11.90 21.88 6.98
CA MET A 1 10.81 21.36 6.14
C MET A 1 10.83 19.82 6.24
N ALA A 2 9.69 19.18 6.44
CA ALA A 2 9.61 17.73 6.47
C ALA A 2 10.03 17.15 5.10
N GLN A 3 10.85 16.11 5.10
CA GLN A 3 11.31 15.47 3.89
C GLN A 3 10.17 14.61 3.32
N ASN A 4 9.64 14.99 2.13
CA ASN A 4 8.63 14.21 1.44
C ASN A 4 9.23 12.89 0.94
N VAL A 5 8.62 11.76 1.31
CA VAL A 5 9.06 10.42 0.94
C VAL A 5 8.23 9.87 -0.23
N LEU A 6 6.91 10.05 -0.18
CA LEU A 6 5.99 9.60 -1.22
C LEU A 6 5.05 10.75 -1.59
N LYS A 7 4.90 11.01 -2.89
CA LYS A 7 3.93 11.96 -3.42
C LYS A 7 3.17 11.33 -4.57
N LEU A 8 1.85 11.38 -4.50
CA LEU A 8 0.95 11.14 -5.61
C LEU A 8 0.51 12.48 -6.17
N GLU A 9 0.50 12.60 -7.49
CA GLU A 9 0.11 13.82 -8.17
C GLU A 9 -0.90 13.52 -9.26
N ASN A 10 -2.15 13.96 -9.04
CA ASN A 10 -3.30 13.85 -9.94
C ASN A 10 -3.53 12.41 -10.47
N ILE A 11 -3.37 11.42 -9.60
CA ILE A 11 -3.57 10.02 -9.98
C ILE A 11 -5.04 9.78 -10.31
N THR A 12 -5.28 9.47 -11.57
CA THR A 12 -6.58 8.98 -12.05
C THR A 12 -6.43 7.55 -12.55
N MET A 13 -7.29 6.67 -12.08
CA MET A 13 -7.40 5.30 -12.60
C MET A 13 -8.81 5.06 -13.12
N GLN A 14 -8.93 4.84 -14.42
CA GLN A 14 -10.18 4.64 -15.11
C GLN A 14 -10.19 3.30 -15.86
N PHE A 15 -11.18 2.48 -15.59
CA PHE A 15 -11.42 1.20 -16.24
C PHE A 15 -12.60 1.34 -17.20
N GLY A 16 -12.30 1.52 -18.50
CA GLY A 16 -13.36 1.80 -19.48
C GLY A 16 -14.13 3.08 -19.14
N GLY A 17 -15.41 2.96 -18.82
CA GLY A 17 -16.27 4.08 -18.41
C GLY A 17 -16.25 4.40 -16.91
N VAL A 18 -15.64 3.52 -16.08
CA VAL A 18 -15.66 3.67 -14.62
C VAL A 18 -14.39 4.32 -14.12
N VAL A 19 -14.49 5.45 -13.43
CA VAL A 19 -13.38 6.12 -12.76
C VAL A 19 -13.30 5.60 -11.33
N ALA A 20 -12.31 4.73 -11.06
CA ALA A 20 -12.11 4.13 -9.74
C ALA A 20 -11.30 5.00 -8.78
N VAL A 21 -10.42 5.87 -9.31
CA VAL A 21 -9.71 6.92 -8.57
C VAL A 21 -9.68 8.16 -9.45
N LYS A 22 -10.04 9.31 -8.89
CA LYS A 22 -10.18 10.57 -9.61
C LYS A 22 -9.23 11.62 -9.06
N SER A 23 -8.21 11.98 -9.85
CA SER A 23 -7.25 13.07 -9.56
C SER A 23 -6.70 13.08 -8.12
N LEU A 24 -6.41 11.89 -7.57
CA LEU A 24 -5.91 11.74 -6.21
C LEU A 24 -4.51 12.33 -6.09
N SER A 25 -4.36 13.29 -5.18
CA SER A 25 -3.09 13.84 -4.76
C SER A 25 -2.94 13.67 -3.25
N LEU A 26 -1.82 13.09 -2.82
CA LEU A 26 -1.47 12.94 -1.42
C LEU A 26 0.04 12.91 -1.25
N GLU A 27 0.50 13.17 -0.03
CA GLU A 27 1.90 13.18 0.32
C GLU A 27 2.13 12.43 1.63
N VAL A 28 3.28 11.77 1.74
CA VAL A 28 3.74 11.13 2.98
C VAL A 28 5.14 11.64 3.28
N ASN A 29 5.36 12.13 4.49
CA ASN A 29 6.64 12.63 4.94
C ASN A 29 7.43 11.55 5.68
N LYS A 30 8.73 11.77 5.82
CA LYS A 30 9.60 10.84 6.54
C LYS A 30 9.22 10.75 8.01
N GLY A 31 9.00 9.52 8.49
CA GLY A 31 8.59 9.24 9.86
C GLY A 31 7.09 9.43 10.13
N GLU A 32 6.30 9.82 9.12
CA GLU A 32 4.86 10.01 9.21
C GLU A 32 4.11 8.71 8.90
N ILE A 33 3.09 8.39 9.68
CA ILE A 33 2.12 7.34 9.40
C ILE A 33 0.87 7.98 8.80
N VAL A 34 0.64 7.67 7.52
CA VAL A 34 -0.51 8.19 6.76
C VAL A 34 -1.48 7.07 6.46
N SER A 35 -2.74 7.25 6.80
CA SER A 35 -3.80 6.32 6.48
C SER A 35 -4.66 6.80 5.31
N LEU A 36 -5.09 5.86 4.48
CA LEU A 36 -6.06 6.07 3.41
C LEU A 36 -7.30 5.25 3.73
N ILE A 37 -8.37 5.92 4.13
CA ILE A 37 -9.63 5.29 4.55
C ILE A 37 -10.78 5.62 3.59
N GLY A 38 -11.95 5.03 3.81
CA GLY A 38 -13.16 5.24 3.00
C GLY A 38 -14.03 3.98 2.95
N PRO A 39 -15.29 4.07 2.53
CA PRO A 39 -16.20 2.96 2.36
C PRO A 39 -15.69 1.86 1.41
N ASN A 40 -16.38 0.72 1.38
CA ASN A 40 -16.08 -0.32 0.39
C ASN A 40 -16.34 0.23 -1.03
N GLY A 41 -15.41 -0.05 -1.95
CA GLY A 41 -15.50 0.50 -3.31
C GLY A 41 -14.96 1.93 -3.49
N ALA A 42 -14.54 2.61 -2.43
CA ALA A 42 -14.03 4.00 -2.49
C ALA A 42 -12.74 4.20 -3.31
N GLY A 43 -12.09 3.14 -3.79
CA GLY A 43 -10.89 3.25 -4.62
C GLY A 43 -9.56 3.03 -3.89
N LYS A 44 -9.58 2.78 -2.58
CA LYS A 44 -8.36 2.59 -1.74
C LYS A 44 -7.39 1.56 -2.32
N THR A 45 -7.87 0.34 -2.55
CA THR A 45 -7.06 -0.75 -3.13
C THR A 45 -6.50 -0.38 -4.51
N THR A 46 -7.27 0.35 -5.31
CA THR A 46 -6.84 0.84 -6.63
C THR A 46 -5.70 1.84 -6.50
N ALA A 47 -5.79 2.79 -5.55
CA ALA A 47 -4.71 3.74 -5.27
C ALA A 47 -3.43 3.01 -4.84
N PHE A 48 -3.51 2.05 -3.91
CA PHE A 48 -2.37 1.22 -3.51
C PHE A 48 -1.81 0.38 -4.66
N ASN A 49 -2.66 -0.13 -5.56
CA ASN A 49 -2.21 -0.86 -6.75
C ASN A 49 -1.40 0.03 -7.70
N VAL A 50 -1.75 1.31 -7.82
CA VAL A 50 -0.97 2.28 -8.61
C VAL A 50 0.37 2.58 -7.94
N ILE A 51 0.39 2.85 -6.63
CA ILE A 51 1.64 3.13 -5.89
C ILE A 51 2.62 1.96 -6.01
N THR A 52 2.12 0.74 -5.97
CA THR A 52 2.95 -0.48 -5.96
C THR A 52 3.20 -1.08 -7.34
N GLY A 53 2.83 -0.38 -8.42
CA GLY A 53 3.10 -0.81 -9.80
C GLY A 53 2.30 -2.01 -10.29
N VAL A 54 1.22 -2.39 -9.56
CA VAL A 54 0.28 -3.44 -10.01
C VAL A 54 -0.60 -2.91 -11.14
N TYR A 55 -0.98 -1.62 -11.06
CA TYR A 55 -1.69 -0.91 -12.12
C TYR A 55 -0.89 0.30 -12.56
N SER A 56 -0.85 0.53 -13.88
CA SER A 56 -0.44 1.80 -14.42
C SER A 56 -1.62 2.78 -14.36
N PRO A 57 -1.46 4.00 -13.82
CA PRO A 57 -2.54 4.96 -13.78
C PRO A 57 -2.99 5.35 -15.19
N THR A 58 -4.24 5.74 -15.34
CA THR A 58 -4.71 6.33 -16.60
C THR A 58 -4.08 7.69 -16.84
N ASN A 59 -3.85 8.47 -15.75
CA ASN A 59 -3.20 9.78 -15.78
C ASN A 59 -2.54 10.07 -14.43
N GLY A 60 -1.46 10.85 -14.42
CA GLY A 60 -0.78 11.32 -13.21
C GLY A 60 0.60 10.71 -12.99
N ALA A 61 1.20 11.06 -11.87
CA ALA A 61 2.56 10.65 -11.52
C ALA A 61 2.71 10.28 -10.04
N VAL A 62 3.62 9.34 -9.76
CA VAL A 62 4.04 9.00 -8.39
C VAL A 62 5.53 9.30 -8.25
N TYR A 63 5.88 9.96 -7.15
CA TYR A 63 7.25 10.29 -6.78
C TYR A 63 7.63 9.57 -5.49
N PHE A 64 8.84 9.06 -5.43
CA PHE A 64 9.43 8.46 -4.25
C PHE A 64 10.81 9.06 -3.98
N ASN A 65 11.02 9.62 -2.79
CA ASN A 65 12.22 10.37 -2.41
C ASN A 65 12.58 11.46 -3.46
N GLY A 66 11.59 12.20 -3.93
CA GLY A 66 11.73 13.25 -4.94
C GLY A 66 11.93 12.75 -6.38
N LYS A 67 12.11 11.45 -6.61
CA LYS A 67 12.27 10.86 -7.94
C LYS A 67 10.94 10.35 -8.46
N LYS A 68 10.58 10.72 -9.69
CA LYS A 68 9.41 10.17 -10.37
C LYS A 68 9.62 8.68 -10.65
N ILE A 69 8.71 7.83 -10.15
CA ILE A 69 8.79 6.37 -10.28
C ILE A 69 7.67 5.80 -11.15
N VAL A 70 6.53 6.50 -11.25
CA VAL A 70 5.42 6.15 -12.13
C VAL A 70 4.96 7.42 -12.84
N GLU A 71 4.65 7.34 -14.12
CA GLU A 71 3.98 8.40 -14.88
C GLU A 71 3.21 7.80 -16.03
N ASN A 72 1.98 8.25 -16.23
CA ASN A 72 1.21 7.90 -17.42
C ASN A 72 0.23 9.01 -17.81
N HIS A 73 -0.27 8.92 -19.04
CA HIS A 73 -1.29 9.81 -19.60
C HIS A 73 -2.23 9.04 -20.52
N PRO A 74 -3.45 9.53 -20.76
CA PRO A 74 -4.42 8.85 -21.61
C PRO A 74 -3.93 8.66 -23.04
N ARG A 75 -3.92 7.41 -23.55
CA ARG A 75 -3.48 7.04 -24.91
C ARG A 75 -4.53 6.22 -25.63
N GLY A 76 -4.46 6.18 -26.95
CA GLY A 76 -5.36 5.40 -27.80
C GLY A 76 -6.83 5.72 -27.55
N LYS A 77 -7.66 4.71 -27.33
CA LYS A 77 -9.10 4.87 -27.06
C LYS A 77 -9.36 5.67 -25.78
N MET A 78 -8.49 5.51 -24.75
CA MET A 78 -8.62 6.21 -23.48
C MET A 78 -8.47 7.74 -23.63
N LYS A 79 -7.74 8.23 -24.63
CA LYS A 79 -7.61 9.67 -24.91
C LYS A 79 -8.97 10.34 -25.18
N LYS A 80 -9.94 9.60 -25.72
CA LYS A 80 -11.31 10.07 -25.96
C LYS A 80 -12.23 9.87 -24.77
N LEU A 81 -12.01 8.81 -23.98
CA LEU A 81 -12.85 8.42 -22.86
C LEU A 81 -12.47 9.08 -21.54
N TYR A 82 -11.24 9.59 -21.43
CA TYR A 82 -10.73 10.19 -20.20
C TYR A 82 -11.52 11.44 -19.83
N ALA A 83 -12.10 11.43 -18.63
CA ALA A 83 -12.98 12.48 -18.10
C ALA A 83 -12.29 13.44 -17.13
N GLY A 84 -10.97 13.28 -16.86
CA GLY A 84 -10.24 14.12 -15.91
C GLY A 84 -9.88 15.50 -16.48
N SER A 85 -9.75 16.48 -15.58
CA SER A 85 -9.38 17.88 -15.89
C SER A 85 -7.88 18.05 -16.26
N GLU A 86 -7.03 17.10 -15.84
CA GLU A 86 -5.56 17.18 -15.98
C GLU A 86 -5.04 16.62 -17.31
N LYS A 87 -5.92 16.56 -18.32
CA LYS A 87 -5.57 16.10 -19.66
C LYS A 87 -4.47 16.99 -20.27
N GLY A 88 -3.37 16.37 -20.66
CA GLY A 88 -2.24 17.08 -21.27
C GLY A 88 -1.18 17.62 -20.29
N GLN A 89 -1.32 17.41 -18.99
CA GLN A 89 -0.29 17.77 -18.02
C GLN A 89 0.87 16.78 -17.98
N TYR A 90 0.61 15.51 -18.29
CA TYR A 90 1.59 14.43 -18.26
C TYR A 90 1.85 13.93 -19.67
N HIS A 91 3.13 13.68 -19.97
CA HIS A 91 3.59 13.24 -21.29
C HIS A 91 4.47 11.99 -21.22
N GLY A 92 4.96 11.66 -20.03
CA GLY A 92 5.79 10.51 -19.78
C GLY A 92 5.03 9.20 -19.77
N HIS A 93 5.80 8.12 -19.91
CA HIS A 93 5.32 6.75 -19.77
C HIS A 93 6.37 5.97 -18.96
N LEU A 94 6.10 5.83 -17.66
CA LEU A 94 6.97 5.13 -16.73
C LEU A 94 6.11 4.15 -15.93
N GLU A 95 6.23 2.87 -16.25
CA GLU A 95 5.44 1.78 -15.68
C GLU A 95 6.37 0.70 -15.13
N PRO A 96 6.94 0.90 -13.94
CA PRO A 96 7.76 -0.13 -13.31
C PRO A 96 6.90 -1.29 -12.84
N THR A 97 7.46 -2.48 -12.91
CA THR A 97 6.86 -3.69 -12.34
C THR A 97 6.94 -3.67 -10.80
N PRO A 98 6.06 -4.41 -10.07
CA PRO A 98 6.06 -4.42 -8.61
C PRO A 98 7.40 -4.78 -7.96
N ASP A 99 8.19 -5.68 -8.59
CA ASP A 99 9.52 -6.04 -8.11
C ASP A 99 10.51 -4.87 -8.17
N LYS A 100 10.41 -4.01 -9.21
CA LYS A 100 11.22 -2.80 -9.32
C LYS A 100 10.84 -1.77 -8.26
N ILE A 101 9.53 -1.61 -7.99
CA ILE A 101 9.03 -0.74 -6.91
C ILE A 101 9.54 -1.22 -5.55
N THR A 102 9.50 -2.54 -5.29
CA THR A 102 10.01 -3.13 -4.05
C THR A 102 11.51 -2.90 -3.88
N LYS A 103 12.31 -2.98 -4.96
CA LYS A 103 13.75 -2.67 -4.94
C LYS A 103 14.06 -1.22 -4.60
N LEU A 104 13.15 -0.27 -4.87
CA LEU A 104 13.28 1.12 -4.45
C LEU A 104 13.06 1.32 -2.94
N GLY A 105 12.48 0.33 -2.25
CA GLY A 105 12.21 0.38 -0.80
C GLY A 105 10.73 0.51 -0.44
N ILE A 106 9.82 0.46 -1.41
CA ILE A 106 8.37 0.46 -1.17
C ILE A 106 7.91 -1.00 -1.05
N ALA A 107 7.53 -1.42 0.16
CA ALA A 107 6.94 -2.72 0.41
C ALA A 107 5.42 -2.60 0.62
N ARG A 108 4.69 -3.66 0.30
CA ARG A 108 3.24 -3.75 0.52
C ARG A 108 2.90 -5.04 1.25
N THR A 109 2.07 -4.92 2.29
CA THR A 109 1.36 -6.05 2.88
C THR A 109 0.08 -6.30 2.08
N PHE A 110 -0.21 -7.56 1.76
CA PHE A 110 -1.42 -7.92 1.02
C PHE A 110 -2.53 -8.33 1.99
N GLN A 111 -3.77 -7.96 1.68
CA GLN A 111 -4.97 -8.34 2.44
C GLN A 111 -5.11 -9.86 2.63
N ASN A 112 -4.77 -10.63 1.60
CA ASN A 112 -4.66 -12.08 1.69
C ASN A 112 -3.20 -12.43 1.96
N ILE A 113 -2.90 -12.75 3.20
CA ILE A 113 -1.59 -13.21 3.59
C ILE A 113 -1.29 -14.50 2.82
N ARG A 114 -0.44 -14.42 1.83
CA ARG A 114 0.06 -15.60 1.08
C ARG A 114 1.21 -16.23 1.85
N LEU A 115 0.89 -16.80 3.01
CA LEU A 115 1.85 -17.60 3.73
C LEU A 115 1.99 -18.97 3.05
N TRP A 116 3.19 -19.49 3.08
CA TRP A 116 3.47 -20.88 2.71
C TRP A 116 2.90 -21.77 3.82
N LYS A 117 1.69 -22.26 3.60
CA LYS A 117 0.89 -23.00 4.60
C LYS A 117 1.61 -24.24 5.15
N SER A 118 2.49 -24.83 4.34
CA SER A 118 3.31 -26.02 4.69
C SER A 118 4.63 -25.67 5.38
N GLN A 119 4.84 -24.39 5.75
CA GLN A 119 6.07 -23.94 6.38
C GLN A 119 5.77 -23.33 7.76
N SER A 120 6.76 -23.42 8.67
CA SER A 120 6.69 -22.76 9.96
C SER A 120 6.71 -21.23 9.82
N VAL A 121 6.35 -20.53 10.89
CA VAL A 121 6.45 -19.06 11.00
C VAL A 121 7.88 -18.62 10.69
N PHE A 122 8.87 -19.26 11.28
CA PHE A 122 10.30 -18.98 11.04
C PHE A 122 10.67 -19.08 9.54
N ASN A 123 10.28 -20.20 8.90
CA ASN A 123 10.59 -20.42 7.50
C ASN A 123 9.92 -19.43 6.56
N ASN A 124 8.69 -18.99 6.86
CA ASN A 124 8.00 -17.96 6.08
C ASN A 124 8.77 -16.62 6.10
N VAL A 125 9.26 -16.20 7.28
CA VAL A 125 10.07 -14.98 7.39
C VAL A 125 11.42 -15.16 6.70
N LEU A 126 12.05 -16.32 6.83
CA LEU A 126 13.32 -16.63 6.16
C LEU A 126 13.19 -16.57 4.63
N ILE A 127 12.11 -17.14 4.07
CA ILE A 127 11.81 -17.08 2.63
C ILE A 127 11.62 -15.63 2.17
N ALA A 128 10.91 -14.80 2.92
CA ALA A 128 10.71 -13.38 2.59
C ALA A 128 12.04 -12.59 2.55
N MET A 129 13.04 -13.02 3.32
CA MET A 129 14.36 -12.39 3.31
C MET A 129 15.22 -12.74 2.09
N HIS A 130 14.80 -13.69 1.24
CA HIS A 130 15.56 -14.07 0.03
C HIS A 130 15.79 -12.90 -0.95
N LEU A 131 14.92 -11.88 -0.97
CA LEU A 131 15.11 -10.68 -1.78
C LEU A 131 16.36 -9.86 -1.41
N ARG A 132 16.90 -10.05 -0.20
CA ARG A 132 18.11 -9.39 0.31
C ARG A 132 19.37 -10.24 0.13
N ARG A 133 19.25 -11.38 -0.52
CA ARG A 133 20.35 -12.31 -0.73
C ARG A 133 21.26 -11.82 -1.85
N THR A 134 22.57 -11.78 -1.57
CA THR A 134 23.61 -11.44 -2.56
C THR A 134 24.27 -12.67 -3.17
N SER A 135 23.99 -13.85 -2.62
CA SER A 135 24.63 -15.10 -3.03
C SER A 135 23.99 -15.70 -4.28
N ASN A 136 24.85 -16.19 -5.21
CA ASN A 136 24.48 -16.87 -6.44
C ASN A 136 24.28 -18.37 -6.22
N ILE A 137 23.61 -19.06 -7.18
CA ILE A 137 23.38 -20.50 -7.17
C ILE A 137 24.68 -21.29 -6.95
N PHE A 138 25.79 -20.86 -7.55
CA PHE A 138 27.11 -21.48 -7.39
C PHE A 138 27.62 -21.43 -5.95
N THR A 139 27.51 -20.28 -5.28
CA THR A 139 27.95 -20.13 -3.88
C THR A 139 27.08 -20.91 -2.92
N ALA A 140 25.80 -21.12 -3.23
CA ALA A 140 24.86 -21.93 -2.47
C ALA A 140 25.21 -23.44 -2.59
N THR A 141 25.54 -23.92 -3.79
CA THR A 141 25.88 -25.31 -4.07
C THR A 141 27.16 -25.75 -3.33
N PHE A 142 28.15 -24.87 -3.22
CA PHE A 142 29.42 -25.16 -2.54
C PHE A 142 29.43 -24.81 -1.03
N ARG A 143 28.26 -24.52 -0.43
CA ARG A 143 28.10 -24.17 1.00
C ARG A 143 29.00 -23.01 1.47
N LEU A 144 29.42 -22.12 0.59
CA LEU A 144 30.26 -20.96 0.92
C LEU A 144 29.49 -19.86 1.68
N ASN A 145 28.18 -20.05 1.89
CA ASN A 145 27.25 -19.05 2.46
C ASN A 145 26.93 -19.23 3.94
N LEU A 146 27.67 -20.09 4.67
CA LEU A 146 27.34 -20.38 6.07
C LEU A 146 27.32 -19.15 6.98
N LYS A 147 28.17 -18.17 6.70
CA LYS A 147 28.18 -16.89 7.45
C LYS A 147 26.96 -16.03 7.16
N GLU A 148 26.54 -15.98 5.89
CA GLU A 148 25.36 -15.22 5.46
C GLU A 148 24.08 -15.89 5.99
N GLU A 149 24.00 -17.20 5.94
CA GLU A 149 22.88 -17.97 6.49
C GLU A 149 22.72 -17.78 8.00
N LYS A 150 23.81 -17.84 8.77
CA LYS A 150 23.79 -17.54 10.21
C LYS A 150 23.30 -16.11 10.49
N LYS A 151 23.75 -15.14 9.72
CA LYS A 151 23.32 -13.75 9.85
C LYS A 151 21.82 -13.59 9.53
N GLN A 152 21.35 -14.25 8.50
CA GLN A 152 19.91 -14.23 8.13
C GLN A 152 19.05 -14.88 9.21
N ARG A 153 19.44 -16.04 9.75
CA ARG A 153 18.72 -16.69 10.84
C ARG A 153 18.65 -15.83 12.09
N ALA A 154 19.74 -15.17 12.47
CA ALA A 154 19.77 -14.25 13.59
C ALA A 154 18.84 -13.04 13.37
N GLU A 155 18.80 -12.51 12.15
CA GLU A 155 17.90 -11.41 11.81
C GLU A 155 16.42 -11.85 11.79
N VAL A 156 16.10 -13.07 11.33
CA VAL A 156 14.75 -13.65 11.45
C VAL A 156 14.33 -13.72 12.91
N GLU A 157 15.19 -14.21 13.80
CA GLU A 157 14.88 -14.31 15.23
C GLU A 157 14.65 -12.91 15.85
N ARG A 158 15.46 -11.94 15.46
CA ARG A 158 15.29 -10.54 15.88
C ARG A 158 13.94 -9.97 15.47
N LEU A 159 13.57 -10.18 14.20
CA LEU A 159 12.27 -9.74 13.64
C LEU A 159 11.10 -10.43 14.35
N LEU A 160 11.19 -11.75 14.58
CA LEU A 160 10.14 -12.49 15.28
C LEU A 160 9.94 -12.02 16.72
N LYS A 161 11.02 -11.61 17.41
CA LYS A 161 10.94 -11.00 18.75
C LYS A 161 10.22 -9.64 18.70
N ILE A 162 10.56 -8.79 17.73
CA ILE A 162 9.91 -7.48 17.54
C ILE A 162 8.40 -7.65 17.26
N LEU A 163 8.04 -8.67 16.46
CA LEU A 163 6.66 -8.96 16.09
C LEU A 163 5.87 -9.73 17.17
N GLY A 164 6.50 -10.10 18.30
CA GLY A 164 5.87 -10.94 19.32
C GLY A 164 5.54 -12.36 18.87
N LEU A 165 6.19 -12.85 17.82
CA LEU A 165 5.94 -14.18 17.22
C LEU A 165 7.05 -15.19 17.53
N TYR A 166 8.00 -14.84 18.39
CA TYR A 166 9.15 -15.70 18.69
C TYR A 166 8.76 -17.03 19.32
N GLU A 167 7.79 -17.03 20.24
CA GLU A 167 7.32 -18.21 20.94
C GLU A 167 6.63 -19.23 20.03
N VAL A 168 6.02 -18.74 18.94
CA VAL A 168 5.31 -19.58 17.94
C VAL A 168 6.12 -19.77 16.65
N LYS A 169 7.42 -19.52 16.67
CA LYS A 169 8.30 -19.54 15.49
C LYS A 169 8.33 -20.88 14.76
N ASP A 170 8.20 -21.97 15.50
CA ASP A 170 8.27 -23.32 14.99
C ASP A 170 6.89 -23.88 14.61
N GLU A 171 5.81 -23.17 14.96
CA GLU A 171 4.46 -23.55 14.61
C GLU A 171 4.15 -23.33 13.13
N MET A 172 3.22 -24.15 12.60
CA MET A 172 2.71 -23.97 11.24
C MET A 172 1.88 -22.70 11.15
N CYS A 173 2.04 -21.91 10.08
CA CYS A 173 1.32 -20.65 9.91
C CYS A 173 -0.21 -20.80 9.85
N THR A 174 -0.73 -22.00 9.65
CA THR A 174 -2.18 -22.30 9.63
C THR A 174 -2.83 -22.34 10.99
N SER A 175 -2.06 -22.44 12.09
CA SER A 175 -2.59 -22.59 13.46
C SER A 175 -2.88 -21.24 14.15
N LEU A 176 -2.52 -20.11 13.57
CA LEU A 176 -2.76 -18.78 14.15
C LEU A 176 -4.24 -18.36 14.03
N PRO A 177 -4.94 -17.98 15.12
CA PRO A 177 -6.35 -17.60 15.09
C PRO A 177 -6.62 -16.35 14.22
N TYR A 178 -7.55 -16.47 13.27
CA TYR A 178 -7.97 -15.38 12.37
C TYR A 178 -8.68 -14.21 13.08
N GLY A 179 -9.22 -14.46 14.28
CA GLY A 179 -10.02 -13.49 15.04
C GLY A 179 -9.25 -12.33 15.67
N LEU A 180 -7.94 -12.48 15.92
CA LEU A 180 -7.10 -11.41 16.46
C LEU A 180 -6.72 -10.36 15.42
N GLN A 181 -6.83 -10.67 14.15
CA GLN A 181 -6.37 -9.79 13.07
C GLN A 181 -7.37 -8.66 12.74
N ARG A 182 -8.66 -8.84 12.86
CA ARG A 182 -9.67 -7.87 12.43
C ARG A 182 -10.11 -6.84 13.48
N ARG A 183 -10.03 -7.15 14.77
CA ARG A 183 -10.43 -6.21 15.84
C ARG A 183 -9.47 -5.03 16.01
N LEU A 184 -8.22 -5.20 15.57
CA LEU A 184 -7.17 -4.18 15.70
C LEU A 184 -7.15 -3.18 14.54
N GLU A 185 -7.87 -3.41 13.44
CA GLU A 185 -7.65 -2.62 12.22
C GLU A 185 -8.25 -1.20 12.26
N MET A 186 -9.43 -0.98 12.85
CA MET A 186 -10.06 0.34 12.79
C MET A 186 -9.64 1.26 13.94
N ASP A 187 -9.67 0.80 15.17
CA ASP A 187 -9.25 1.59 16.32
C ASP A 187 -7.75 1.89 16.24
N LEU A 188 -6.96 0.89 15.82
CA LEU A 188 -5.52 1.05 15.63
C LEU A 188 -5.17 2.09 14.54
N VAL A 189 -5.96 2.17 13.45
CA VAL A 189 -5.70 3.14 12.37
C VAL A 189 -5.85 4.58 12.88
N MET A 190 -6.87 4.86 13.70
CA MET A 190 -7.07 6.20 14.27
C MET A 190 -5.98 6.55 15.29
N ASP A 191 -5.61 5.60 16.16
CA ASP A 191 -4.63 5.81 17.22
C ASP A 191 -3.19 5.98 16.72
N ILE A 192 -2.83 5.33 15.61
CA ILE A 192 -1.44 5.34 15.11
C ILE A 192 -1.18 6.32 13.97
N SER A 193 -2.22 6.93 13.39
CA SER A 193 -2.07 7.79 12.22
C SER A 193 -1.75 9.23 12.61
N ASP A 194 -0.72 9.78 12.00
CA ASP A 194 -0.42 11.22 12.10
C ASP A 194 -1.37 12.03 11.21
N ARG A 195 -1.76 11.45 10.07
CA ARG A 195 -2.64 12.07 9.09
C ARG A 195 -3.49 11.04 8.34
N ILE A 196 -4.71 11.41 8.01
CA ILE A 196 -5.68 10.56 7.35
C ILE A 196 -6.17 11.24 6.07
N TYR A 197 -6.26 10.48 4.99
CA TYR A 197 -6.95 10.83 3.76
C TYR A 197 -8.19 9.97 3.61
N VAL A 198 -9.33 10.57 3.29
CA VAL A 198 -10.62 9.88 3.15
C VAL A 198 -11.07 9.86 1.71
N LEU A 199 -11.26 8.68 1.15
CA LEU A 199 -11.80 8.49 -0.20
C LEU A 199 -13.28 8.11 -0.13
N ASN A 200 -14.07 8.66 -1.06
CA ASN A 200 -15.41 8.20 -1.36
C ASN A 200 -15.64 8.22 -2.87
N PHE A 201 -16.16 7.14 -3.44
CA PHE A 201 -16.36 6.96 -4.89
C PHE A 201 -15.18 7.41 -5.76
N GLY A 202 -13.97 7.09 -5.32
CA GLY A 202 -12.73 7.40 -6.03
C GLY A 202 -12.20 8.83 -5.84
N ALA A 203 -12.96 9.72 -5.20
CA ALA A 203 -12.55 11.09 -4.90
C ALA A 203 -12.04 11.24 -3.47
N LEU A 204 -11.06 12.13 -3.27
CA LEU A 204 -10.64 12.57 -1.95
C LEU A 204 -11.69 13.55 -1.41
N ILE A 205 -12.34 13.19 -0.28
CA ILE A 205 -13.37 14.03 0.35
C ILE A 205 -12.86 14.76 1.57
N ALA A 206 -11.86 14.22 2.30
CA ALA A 206 -11.27 14.89 3.45
C ALA A 206 -9.81 14.47 3.63
N SER A 207 -9.03 15.34 4.28
CA SER A 207 -7.69 15.00 4.79
C SER A 207 -7.39 15.84 6.02
N GLY A 208 -6.77 15.25 7.04
CA GLY A 208 -6.45 15.93 8.29
C GLY A 208 -5.94 14.98 9.36
N ILE A 209 -5.80 15.48 10.58
CA ILE A 209 -5.49 14.65 11.74
C ILE A 209 -6.72 13.82 12.15
N PRO A 210 -6.55 12.73 12.92
CA PRO A 210 -7.64 11.83 13.32
C PRO A 210 -8.86 12.55 13.92
N GLU A 211 -8.65 13.53 14.81
CA GLU A 211 -9.71 14.29 15.46
C GLU A 211 -10.56 15.10 14.47
N GLU A 212 -9.94 15.69 13.46
CA GLU A 212 -10.65 16.44 12.40
C GLU A 212 -11.49 15.50 11.54
N ILE A 213 -10.95 14.32 11.22
CA ILE A 213 -11.62 13.32 10.39
C ILE A 213 -12.80 12.70 11.10
N GLN A 214 -12.69 12.37 12.39
CA GLN A 214 -13.78 11.79 13.19
C GLN A 214 -14.99 12.72 13.29
N ASN A 215 -14.77 14.02 13.31
CA ASN A 215 -15.81 15.05 13.45
C ASN A 215 -16.27 15.63 12.11
N ASN A 216 -15.75 15.16 10.98
CA ASN A 216 -16.09 15.70 9.67
C ASN A 216 -17.46 15.17 9.19
N PRO A 217 -18.46 16.03 8.95
CA PRO A 217 -19.82 15.62 8.55
C PRO A 217 -19.84 14.82 7.23
N GLU A 218 -18.99 15.18 6.26
CA GLU A 218 -18.91 14.51 4.96
C GLU A 218 -18.36 13.09 5.12
N VAL A 219 -17.37 12.91 6.02
CA VAL A 219 -16.84 11.58 6.35
C VAL A 219 -17.89 10.73 7.05
N ILE A 220 -18.59 11.31 8.05
CA ILE A 220 -19.66 10.61 8.77
C ILE A 220 -20.76 10.17 7.80
N SER A 221 -21.22 11.06 6.93
CA SER A 221 -22.23 10.76 5.90
C SER A 221 -21.76 9.64 4.95
N ALA A 222 -20.50 9.67 4.50
CA ALA A 222 -19.94 8.66 3.61
C ALA A 222 -19.91 7.25 4.22
N TYR A 223 -19.79 7.13 5.56
CA TYR A 223 -19.76 5.85 6.26
C TYR A 223 -21.14 5.36 6.73
N LEU A 224 -22.01 6.27 7.13
CA LEU A 224 -23.36 5.92 7.64
C LEU A 224 -24.39 5.78 6.51
N GLY A 225 -24.10 6.23 5.29
CA GLY A 225 -25.07 6.45 4.22
C GLY A 225 -25.89 7.72 4.51
N GLU A 226 -26.43 8.36 3.49
CA GLU A 226 -27.48 9.36 3.69
C GLU A 226 -28.66 8.63 4.34
N SER A 227 -29.01 8.98 5.58
CA SER A 227 -30.28 8.58 6.15
C SER A 227 -31.37 9.12 5.21
N GLU A 228 -32.11 8.22 4.56
CA GLU A 228 -33.33 8.54 3.81
C GLU A 228 -34.45 8.99 4.79
N ASP A 229 -34.20 9.99 5.61
CA ASP A 229 -35.18 10.57 6.51
C ASP A 229 -35.14 12.10 6.45
N SER A 230 -35.52 12.64 5.30
CA SER A 230 -36.04 14.02 5.28
C SER A 230 -36.92 14.23 4.05
N ASN A 231 -38.00 13.45 3.90
CA ASN A 231 -39.20 13.83 3.18
C ASN A 231 -40.35 12.91 3.61
N ALA A 232 -41.02 13.29 4.68
CA ALA A 232 -42.39 12.92 5.00
C ALA A 232 -43.14 14.19 5.38
#